data_951a7e9ad6ab3c78d52ba021bd9af7a1
#
_entry.id   951a7e9ad6ab3c78d52ba021bd9af7a1
#
_cell.length_a   1.000
_cell.length_b   1.000
_cell.length_c   1.000
_cell.angle_alpha   90.00
_cell.angle_beta   90.00
_cell.angle_gamma   90.00
#
_symmetry.space_group_name_H-M   'P 1'
#
loop_
_entity.id
_entity.type
_entity.pdbx_description
1 polymer ?
#
loop_
_entity_poly.entity_id
_entity_poly.type
_entity_poly.pdbx_seq_one_letter_code
_entity_poly.pdbx_strand_id
1 'polypeptide(L)'
;RLSLWQAAWDMLRDHPIRGVGLDNFLYYYTDYIRPGAEVDRYLSHPHNVVLDFWLRLGIGGLVLLGALLAALVQSARRAWNNTSDRDIQAMAMGLAAGVVAALAHGLIDASFFVTELAYVWLFTLAWVTSTAPSTRAPEH
;
A
#
# COMPACT_ATOMS: atom_id res chain seq x y z
N ARG A 1 4.63 15.14 12.70
CA ARG A 1 4.50 13.75 12.17
C ARG A 1 4.84 12.69 13.20
N LEU A 2 5.89 12.85 14.02
CA LEU A 2 6.23 11.87 15.06
C LEU A 2 5.09 11.67 16.07
N SER A 3 4.46 12.75 16.51
CA SER A 3 3.30 12.70 17.42
C SER A 3 2.11 11.98 16.79
N LEU A 4 1.89 12.17 15.48
CA LEU A 4 0.86 11.49 14.71
C LEU A 4 1.10 9.97 14.65
N TRP A 5 2.34 9.56 14.36
CA TRP A 5 2.70 8.14 14.33
C TRP A 5 2.66 7.49 15.71
N GLN A 6 2.96 8.24 16.78
CA GLN A 6 2.80 7.78 18.15
C GLN A 6 1.32 7.54 18.48
N ALA A 7 0.43 8.47 18.12
CA ALA A 7 -1.00 8.30 18.29
C ALA A 7 -1.52 7.09 17.50
N ALA A 8 -1.09 6.96 16.23
CA ALA A 8 -1.43 5.81 15.39
C ALA A 8 -0.96 4.48 16.02
N TRP A 9 0.22 4.45 16.60
CA TRP A 9 0.75 3.29 17.28
C TRP A 9 -0.01 2.96 18.58
N ASP A 10 -0.38 3.97 19.36
CA ASP A 10 -1.18 3.80 20.57
C ASP A 10 -2.58 3.24 20.23
N MET A 11 -3.23 3.72 19.14
CA MET A 11 -4.46 3.14 18.60
C MET A 11 -4.28 1.67 18.22
N LEU A 12 -3.15 1.31 17.58
CA LEU A 12 -2.88 -0.08 17.17
C LEU A 12 -2.65 -1.00 18.37
N ARG A 13 -2.12 -0.49 19.47
CA ARG A 13 -2.00 -1.26 20.72
C ARG A 13 -3.35 -1.62 21.30
N ASP A 14 -4.33 -0.73 21.20
CA ASP A 14 -5.69 -0.95 21.69
C ASP A 14 -6.52 -1.80 20.71
N HIS A 15 -6.25 -1.70 19.41
CA HIS A 15 -6.98 -2.39 18.34
C HIS A 15 -6.07 -3.20 17.39
N PRO A 16 -5.22 -4.13 17.89
CA PRO A 16 -4.15 -4.73 17.07
C PRO A 16 -4.64 -5.62 15.93
N ILE A 17 -5.75 -6.33 16.13
CA ILE A 17 -6.23 -7.34 15.18
C ILE A 17 -7.16 -6.73 14.12
N ARG A 18 -8.11 -5.90 14.54
CA ARG A 18 -9.14 -5.35 13.67
C ARG A 18 -8.83 -3.95 13.15
N GLY A 19 -7.85 -3.26 13.76
CA GLY A 19 -7.65 -1.83 13.55
C GLY A 19 -8.83 -1.02 14.07
N VAL A 20 -8.97 0.21 13.60
CA VAL A 20 -10.08 1.10 13.93
C VAL A 20 -11.17 1.12 12.86
N GLY A 21 -10.92 0.50 11.70
CA GLY A 21 -11.83 0.42 10.57
C GLY A 21 -11.63 1.51 9.52
N LEU A 22 -12.28 1.31 8.36
CA LEU A 22 -12.19 2.22 7.22
C LEU A 22 -12.69 3.62 7.63
N ASP A 23 -11.90 4.64 7.28
CA ASP A 23 -12.17 6.07 7.50
C ASP A 23 -12.47 6.49 8.95
N ASN A 24 -12.28 5.61 9.91
CA ASN A 24 -12.50 5.89 11.32
C ASN A 24 -11.31 6.57 12.01
N PHE A 25 -10.15 6.66 11.36
CA PHE A 25 -8.95 7.26 11.95
C PHE A 25 -9.22 8.63 12.57
N LEU A 26 -9.90 9.51 11.84
CA LEU A 26 -10.22 10.87 12.28
C LEU A 26 -10.99 10.90 13.61
N TYR A 27 -11.94 9.97 13.79
CA TYR A 27 -12.80 9.92 14.99
C TYR A 27 -12.03 9.42 16.21
N TYR A 28 -11.17 8.42 16.03
CA TYR A 28 -10.34 7.89 17.12
C TYR A 28 -9.14 8.80 17.42
N TYR A 29 -8.59 9.48 16.41
CA TYR A 29 -7.36 10.26 16.55
C TYR A 29 -7.44 11.31 17.64
N THR A 30 -8.59 11.96 17.81
CA THR A 30 -8.80 13.00 18.83
C THR A 30 -8.55 12.51 20.25
N ASP A 31 -8.80 11.22 20.52
CA ASP A 31 -8.63 10.60 21.85
C ASP A 31 -7.16 10.24 22.14
N TYR A 32 -6.33 10.15 21.10
CA TYR A 32 -4.92 9.78 21.17
C TYR A 32 -3.95 10.94 20.92
N ILE A 33 -4.47 12.14 20.67
CA ILE A 33 -3.62 13.34 20.50
C ILE A 33 -2.89 13.64 21.79
N ARG A 34 -1.56 13.74 21.72
CA ARG A 34 -0.75 14.13 22.86
C ARG A 34 -0.87 15.63 23.14
N PRO A 35 -0.78 16.07 24.41
CA PRO A 35 -0.75 17.48 24.76
C PRO A 35 0.31 18.24 23.96
N GLY A 36 -0.07 19.37 23.36
CA GLY A 36 0.80 20.18 22.50
C GLY A 36 0.82 19.81 21.02
N ALA A 37 0.11 18.74 20.60
CA ALA A 37 -0.05 18.33 19.21
C ALA A 37 -1.45 18.61 18.62
N GLU A 38 -2.23 19.47 19.29
CA GLU A 38 -3.63 19.74 18.93
C GLU A 38 -3.81 20.53 17.63
N VAL A 39 -2.73 21.05 17.05
CA VAL A 39 -2.78 21.87 15.82
C VAL A 39 -3.37 21.09 14.64
N ASP A 40 -3.20 19.76 14.61
CA ASP A 40 -3.60 18.90 13.51
C ASP A 40 -4.76 17.95 13.88
N ARG A 41 -5.81 18.48 14.52
CA ARG A 41 -6.96 17.68 15.02
C ARG A 41 -7.75 16.93 13.95
N TYR A 42 -7.68 17.37 12.71
CA TYR A 42 -8.56 16.89 11.63
C TYR A 42 -7.83 16.03 10.60
N LEU A 43 -6.78 15.33 11.01
CA LEU A 43 -6.08 14.41 10.14
C LEU A 43 -6.91 13.15 9.91
N SER A 44 -7.09 12.78 8.65
CA SER A 44 -7.91 11.63 8.25
C SER A 44 -7.13 10.32 8.15
N HIS A 45 -5.79 10.38 8.20
CA HIS A 45 -4.89 9.22 8.04
C HIS A 45 -3.50 9.49 8.63
N PRO A 46 -2.73 8.44 8.96
CA PRO A 46 -1.47 8.56 9.67
C PRO A 46 -0.27 9.00 8.81
N HIS A 47 -0.44 9.33 7.53
CA HIS A 47 0.64 9.64 6.59
C HIS A 47 1.75 8.57 6.56
N ASN A 48 1.35 7.31 6.64
CA ASN A 48 2.23 6.15 6.52
C ASN A 48 1.42 4.96 6.03
N VAL A 49 1.79 4.41 4.88
CA VAL A 49 1.04 3.36 4.20
C VAL A 49 0.88 2.10 5.05
N VAL A 50 1.90 1.69 5.81
CA VAL A 50 1.85 0.49 6.64
C VAL A 50 0.89 0.68 7.82
N LEU A 51 1.00 1.82 8.51
CA LEU A 51 0.09 2.17 9.60
C LEU A 51 -1.33 2.35 9.11
N ASP A 52 -1.52 2.93 7.92
CA ASP A 52 -2.84 3.17 7.35
C ASP A 52 -3.55 1.86 6.99
N PHE A 53 -2.85 0.92 6.33
CA PHE A 53 -3.40 -0.42 6.07
C PHE A 53 -3.74 -1.17 7.37
N TRP A 54 -2.87 -1.08 8.36
CA TRP A 54 -3.11 -1.77 9.65
C TRP A 54 -4.27 -1.14 10.42
N LEU A 55 -4.34 0.19 10.51
CA LEU A 55 -5.43 0.87 11.20
C LEU A 55 -6.78 0.67 10.53
N ARG A 56 -6.84 0.70 9.20
CA ARG A 56 -8.10 0.56 8.46
C ARG A 56 -8.61 -0.87 8.40
N LEU A 57 -7.73 -1.85 8.21
CA LEU A 57 -8.08 -3.23 7.89
C LEU A 57 -7.54 -4.25 8.91
N GLY A 58 -6.87 -3.78 9.96
CA GLY A 58 -6.23 -4.66 10.94
C GLY A 58 -5.08 -5.48 10.36
N ILE A 59 -4.83 -6.64 10.95
CA ILE A 59 -3.81 -7.58 10.45
C ILE A 59 -4.10 -8.01 9.01
N GLY A 60 -5.37 -8.12 8.62
CA GLY A 60 -5.77 -8.40 7.25
C GLY A 60 -5.24 -7.38 6.25
N GLY A 61 -5.15 -6.11 6.64
CA GLY A 61 -4.53 -5.06 5.85
C GLY A 61 -3.05 -5.27 5.59
N LEU A 62 -2.30 -5.69 6.61
CA LEU A 62 -0.88 -6.01 6.45
C LEU A 62 -0.67 -7.23 5.54
N VAL A 63 -1.51 -8.26 5.69
CA VAL A 63 -1.48 -9.44 4.80
C VAL A 63 -1.80 -9.03 3.37
N LEU A 64 -2.82 -8.20 3.17
CA LEU A 64 -3.19 -7.69 1.84
C LEU A 64 -2.05 -6.88 1.23
N LEU A 65 -1.46 -5.94 1.97
CA LEU A 65 -0.32 -5.15 1.51
C LEU A 65 0.85 -6.06 1.11
N GLY A 66 1.19 -7.03 1.95
CA GLY A 66 2.24 -8.01 1.65
C GLY A 66 1.94 -8.84 0.41
N ALA A 67 0.69 -9.29 0.22
CA ALA A 67 0.27 -10.04 -0.96
C ALA A 67 0.36 -9.20 -2.24
N LEU A 68 -0.05 -7.93 -2.19
CA LEU A 68 0.06 -7.00 -3.33
C LEU A 68 1.53 -6.78 -3.72
N LEU A 69 2.42 -6.59 -2.74
CA LEU A 69 3.85 -6.46 -2.98
C LEU A 69 4.47 -7.74 -3.56
N ALA A 70 4.10 -8.89 -3.02
CA ALA A 70 4.56 -10.18 -3.53
C ALA A 70 4.09 -10.42 -4.97
N ALA A 71 2.83 -10.09 -5.28
CA ALA A 71 2.28 -10.18 -6.63
C ALA A 71 3.04 -9.27 -7.61
N LEU A 72 3.35 -8.03 -7.22
CA LEU A 72 4.13 -7.10 -8.03
C LEU A 72 5.53 -7.65 -8.33
N VAL A 73 6.24 -8.09 -7.29
CA VAL A 73 7.60 -8.63 -7.45
C VAL A 73 7.60 -9.88 -8.34
N GLN A 74 6.64 -10.79 -8.14
CA GLN A 74 6.52 -11.97 -8.97
C GLN A 74 6.21 -11.63 -10.43
N SER A 75 5.31 -10.68 -10.67
CA SER A 75 4.94 -10.26 -12.03
C SER A 75 6.10 -9.57 -12.75
N ALA A 76 6.84 -8.69 -12.07
CA ALA A 76 8.03 -8.05 -12.62
C ALA A 76 9.12 -9.09 -12.97
N ARG A 77 9.35 -10.08 -12.09
CA ARG A 77 10.30 -11.19 -12.35
C ARG A 77 9.85 -12.06 -13.54
N ARG A 78 8.56 -12.35 -13.66
CA ARG A 78 8.03 -13.12 -14.79
C ARG A 78 8.17 -12.36 -16.10
N ALA A 79 7.84 -11.09 -16.12
CA ALA A 79 8.02 -10.24 -17.30
C ALA A 79 9.49 -10.18 -17.72
N TRP A 80 10.42 -10.07 -16.78
CA TRP A 80 11.85 -10.07 -17.07
C TRP A 80 12.34 -11.41 -17.64
N ASN A 81 11.97 -12.53 -17.04
CA ASN A 81 12.54 -13.84 -17.36
C ASN A 81 11.90 -14.51 -18.58
N ASN A 82 10.62 -14.22 -18.87
CA ASN A 82 9.83 -14.99 -19.82
C ASN A 82 9.57 -14.25 -21.16
N THR A 83 10.06 -13.04 -21.32
CA THR A 83 9.98 -12.33 -22.60
C THR A 83 11.35 -11.93 -23.10
N SER A 84 11.54 -12.03 -24.42
CA SER A 84 12.73 -11.50 -25.10
C SER A 84 12.48 -10.10 -25.66
N ASP A 85 11.26 -9.59 -25.56
CA ASP A 85 10.89 -8.26 -25.99
C ASP A 85 11.38 -7.21 -24.99
N ARG A 86 12.34 -6.42 -25.43
CA ARG A 86 12.97 -5.38 -24.58
C ARG A 86 12.03 -4.26 -24.20
N ASP A 87 11.03 -3.98 -25.03
CA ASP A 87 10.08 -2.90 -24.76
C ASP A 87 9.12 -3.34 -23.65
N ILE A 88 8.67 -4.60 -23.67
CA ILE A 88 7.86 -5.18 -22.59
C ILE A 88 8.67 -5.24 -21.28
N GLN A 89 9.93 -5.65 -21.33
CA GLN A 89 10.81 -5.66 -20.17
C GLN A 89 10.99 -4.25 -19.58
N ALA A 90 11.28 -3.26 -20.42
CA ALA A 90 11.48 -1.88 -20.00
C ALA A 90 10.19 -1.30 -19.38
N MET A 91 9.03 -1.58 -19.98
CA MET A 91 7.73 -1.16 -19.44
C MET A 91 7.44 -1.78 -18.08
N ALA A 92 7.62 -3.11 -17.95
CA ALA A 92 7.41 -3.80 -16.67
C ALA A 92 8.33 -3.29 -15.57
N MET A 93 9.59 -3.03 -15.89
CA MET A 93 10.57 -2.45 -14.96
C MET A 93 10.22 -1.01 -14.58
N GLY A 94 9.80 -0.18 -15.54
CA GLY A 94 9.36 1.20 -15.28
C GLY A 94 8.15 1.25 -14.36
N LEU A 95 7.15 0.42 -14.60
CA LEU A 95 5.97 0.32 -13.75
C LEU A 95 6.32 -0.19 -12.35
N ALA A 96 7.16 -1.23 -12.24
CA ALA A 96 7.62 -1.74 -10.95
C ALA A 96 8.39 -0.67 -10.16
N ALA A 97 9.28 0.07 -10.82
CA ALA A 97 10.03 1.16 -10.21
C ALA A 97 9.10 2.29 -9.74
N GLY A 98 8.09 2.64 -10.53
CA GLY A 98 7.06 3.61 -10.14
C GLY A 98 6.31 3.20 -8.89
N VAL A 99 5.93 1.92 -8.79
CA VAL A 99 5.27 1.38 -7.58
C VAL A 99 6.21 1.42 -6.38
N VAL A 100 7.48 1.04 -6.54
CA VAL A 100 8.47 1.11 -5.45
C VAL A 100 8.66 2.56 -4.98
N ALA A 101 8.74 3.52 -5.90
CA ALA A 101 8.87 4.94 -5.57
C ALA A 101 7.64 5.45 -4.80
N ALA A 102 6.43 5.07 -5.23
CA ALA A 102 5.20 5.44 -4.56
C ALA A 102 5.07 4.79 -3.17
N LEU A 103 5.54 3.56 -2.99
CA LEU A 103 5.61 2.93 -1.66
C LEU A 103 6.62 3.60 -0.74
N ALA A 104 7.80 3.95 -1.27
CA ALA A 104 8.80 4.71 -0.51
C ALA A 104 8.24 6.08 -0.07
N HIS A 105 7.53 6.76 -0.96
CA HIS A 105 6.78 7.98 -0.62
C HIS A 105 5.70 7.68 0.43
N GLY A 106 4.98 6.58 0.27
CA GLY A 106 3.92 6.13 1.17
C GLY A 106 4.37 5.85 2.61
N LEU A 107 5.67 5.70 2.87
CA LEU A 107 6.20 5.63 4.24
C LEU A 107 6.15 6.98 4.96
N ILE A 108 6.06 8.08 4.22
CA ILE A 108 6.03 9.44 4.74
C ILE A 108 4.66 10.09 4.52
N ASP A 109 3.94 9.65 3.48
CA ASP A 109 2.61 10.13 3.13
C ASP A 109 1.80 9.00 2.46
N ALA A 110 0.64 8.64 3.04
CA ALA A 110 -0.18 7.55 2.55
C ALA A 110 -1.22 8.06 1.57
N SER A 111 -1.00 7.75 0.31
CA SER A 111 -1.91 8.14 -0.79
C SER A 111 -2.71 6.97 -1.36
N PHE A 112 -2.52 5.73 -0.85
CA PHE A 112 -3.15 4.53 -1.40
C PHE A 112 -4.68 4.56 -1.31
N PHE A 113 -5.22 5.07 -0.20
CA PHE A 113 -6.67 5.15 0.02
C PHE A 113 -7.31 6.43 -0.53
N VAL A 114 -6.55 7.28 -1.21
CA VAL A 114 -7.12 8.34 -2.06
C VAL A 114 -7.67 7.66 -3.31
N THR A 115 -8.98 7.79 -3.55
CA THR A 115 -9.71 7.01 -4.56
C THR A 115 -9.07 7.06 -5.94
N GLU A 116 -8.65 8.23 -6.38
CA GLU A 116 -8.02 8.46 -7.70
C GLU A 116 -6.68 7.73 -7.82
N LEU A 117 -5.89 7.73 -6.74
CA LEU A 117 -4.60 7.07 -6.71
C LEU A 117 -4.72 5.56 -6.53
N ALA A 118 -5.76 5.08 -5.84
CA ALA A 118 -6.06 3.66 -5.76
C ALA A 118 -6.33 3.05 -7.13
N TYR A 119 -7.03 3.75 -8.02
CA TYR A 119 -7.24 3.30 -9.42
C TYR A 119 -5.93 3.20 -10.20
N VAL A 120 -5.02 4.16 -10.04
CA VAL A 120 -3.69 4.10 -10.69
C VAL A 120 -2.91 2.89 -10.21
N TRP A 121 -2.95 2.58 -8.90
CA TRP A 121 -2.33 1.41 -8.31
C TRP A 121 -2.89 0.10 -8.87
N LEU A 122 -4.22 -0.03 -8.87
CA LEU A 122 -4.90 -1.23 -9.35
C LEU A 122 -4.68 -1.42 -10.85
N PHE A 123 -4.72 -0.34 -11.64
CA PHE A 123 -4.43 -0.39 -13.08
C PHE A 123 -2.99 -0.85 -13.33
N THR A 124 -2.02 -0.28 -12.61
CA THR A 124 -0.60 -0.65 -12.75
C THR A 124 -0.38 -2.12 -12.39
N LEU A 125 -0.99 -2.60 -11.30
CA LEU A 125 -0.94 -4.00 -10.90
C LEU A 125 -1.56 -4.91 -11.96
N ALA A 126 -2.75 -4.57 -12.45
CA ALA A 126 -3.44 -5.34 -13.49
C ALA A 126 -2.62 -5.42 -14.78
N TRP A 127 -2.03 -4.29 -15.18
CA TRP A 127 -1.17 -4.25 -16.37
C TRP A 127 0.06 -5.15 -16.21
N VAL A 128 0.81 -5.00 -15.13
CA VAL A 128 2.03 -5.80 -14.87
C VAL A 128 1.70 -7.30 -14.78
N THR A 129 0.55 -7.65 -14.21
CA THR A 129 0.12 -9.06 -14.13
C THR A 129 -0.36 -9.60 -15.46
N SER A 130 -0.99 -8.80 -16.33
CA SER A 130 -1.50 -9.23 -17.63
C SER A 130 -0.41 -9.42 -18.67
N THR A 131 0.68 -8.68 -18.59
CA THR A 131 1.84 -8.80 -19.50
C THR A 131 2.76 -9.96 -19.15
N ALA A 132 2.58 -10.57 -17.97
CA ALA A 132 3.31 -11.79 -17.61
C ALA A 132 2.82 -12.97 -18.50
N PRO A 133 3.72 -13.63 -19.26
CA PRO A 133 3.31 -14.75 -20.11
C PRO A 133 2.57 -15.82 -19.29
N SER A 134 1.41 -16.25 -19.80
CA SER A 134 0.65 -17.35 -19.21
C SER A 134 1.53 -18.60 -19.22
N THR A 135 1.70 -19.23 -18.09
CA THR A 135 2.26 -20.58 -17.98
C THR A 135 1.20 -21.60 -18.43
N ARG A 136 0.75 -21.53 -19.69
CA ARG A 136 0.02 -22.65 -20.25
C ARG A 136 0.99 -23.80 -20.39
N ALA A 137 0.73 -24.91 -19.70
CA ALA A 137 1.40 -26.17 -19.94
C ALA A 137 1.24 -26.53 -21.42
N PRO A 138 2.28 -27.09 -22.08
CA PRO A 138 2.11 -27.60 -23.44
C PRO A 138 1.01 -28.65 -23.43
N GLU A 139 -0.03 -28.42 -24.22
CA GLU A 139 -1.03 -29.43 -24.52
C GLU A 139 -0.32 -30.55 -25.33
N HIS A 140 -0.20 -31.72 -24.70
CA HIS A 140 0.28 -32.94 -25.33
C HIS A 140 -0.86 -33.68 -26.02
#